data_251064ec04185b95d42915f4b9d7cea6
#
_entry.id   251064ec04185b95d42915f4b9d7cea6
#
_cell.length_a   1.000
_cell.length_b   1.000
_cell.length_c   1.000
_cell.angle_alpha   90.00
_cell.angle_beta   90.00
_cell.angle_gamma   90.00
#
_symmetry.space_group_name_H-M   'P 1'
#
loop_
_entity.id
_entity.type
_entity.pdbx_description
1 polymer ?
#
loop_
_entity_poly.entity_id
_entity_poly.type
_entity_poly.pdbx_seq_one_letter_code
_entity_poly.pdbx_strand_id
1 'polypeptide(L)'
;MFSALDINNNLVDIDRAIKQPLNKYFCTACKREVIVKNGNVRISHFAHKHKCDCDDYDNDMSEWHRNWQKKFPIKNREVVLKVDENDSVIENCNKIVRRADVLCYGYVIEFQNSPISSEEFDDRNYFYNRLGKKVVWIFNMVNEYDNEKIIHIQEWWNNFDNGGKYKWKYASKTFINYDSYDKDVILIFQFSDVSNEEEDREQGYFERVVWAINSYNDDEDTNFKYFCTSYYPRNFTELMDKIKRREL
;
A
#
# COMPACT_ATOMS: atom_id res chain seq x y z
N MET A 1 8.39 -11.13 -3.86
CA MET A 1 9.17 -10.62 -2.72
C MET A 1 10.43 -9.94 -3.21
N PHE A 2 10.85 -8.84 -2.60
CA PHE A 2 12.11 -8.15 -2.94
C PHE A 2 13.21 -8.38 -1.89
N SER A 3 12.86 -8.99 -0.76
CA SER A 3 13.80 -9.34 0.29
C SER A 3 13.70 -10.82 0.70
N ALA A 4 14.84 -11.41 1.05
CA ALA A 4 14.96 -12.78 1.52
C ALA A 4 16.09 -12.88 2.55
N LEU A 5 16.22 -14.02 3.21
CA LEU A 5 17.33 -14.30 4.11
C LEU A 5 18.44 -15.06 3.38
N ASP A 6 19.69 -14.75 3.66
CA ASP A 6 20.83 -15.56 3.28
C ASP A 6 21.00 -16.77 4.24
N ILE A 7 22.04 -17.59 4.01
CA ILE A 7 22.34 -18.76 4.86
C ILE A 7 22.70 -18.40 6.30
N ASN A 8 23.08 -17.13 6.54
CA ASN A 8 23.43 -16.62 7.87
C ASN A 8 22.25 -15.88 8.53
N ASN A 9 21.03 -15.98 7.95
CA ASN A 9 19.82 -15.26 8.36
C ASN A 9 19.92 -13.74 8.23
N ASN A 10 20.84 -13.20 7.43
CA ASN A 10 20.86 -11.78 7.13
C ASN A 10 19.82 -11.46 6.06
N LEU A 11 19.15 -10.33 6.22
CA LEU A 11 18.19 -9.84 5.24
C LEU A 11 18.92 -9.30 4.00
N VAL A 12 18.57 -9.79 2.83
CA VAL A 12 19.18 -9.46 1.54
C VAL A 12 18.12 -8.92 0.58
N ASP A 13 18.40 -7.76 -0.01
CA ASP A 13 17.58 -7.19 -1.08
C ASP A 13 17.85 -7.90 -2.42
N ILE A 14 16.84 -7.97 -3.27
CA ILE A 14 16.93 -8.63 -4.59
C ILE A 14 18.03 -8.03 -5.47
N ASP A 15 18.29 -6.72 -5.40
CA ASP A 15 19.36 -6.08 -6.19
C ASP A 15 20.75 -6.61 -5.84
N ARG A 16 20.94 -7.00 -4.56
CA ARG A 16 22.16 -7.67 -4.13
C ARG A 16 22.18 -9.14 -4.55
N ALA A 17 21.04 -9.80 -4.44
CA ALA A 17 20.94 -11.22 -4.77
C ALA A 17 21.14 -11.53 -6.25
N ILE A 18 20.73 -10.65 -7.15
CA ILE A 18 20.96 -10.76 -8.61
C ILE A 18 22.45 -10.88 -8.93
N LYS A 19 23.31 -10.20 -8.18
CA LYS A 19 24.77 -10.24 -8.34
C LYS A 19 25.39 -11.55 -7.80
N GLN A 20 24.62 -12.33 -7.06
CA GLN A 20 25.06 -13.57 -6.42
C GLN A 20 24.01 -14.69 -6.60
N PRO A 21 23.63 -15.05 -7.84
CA PRO A 21 22.48 -15.91 -8.11
C PRO A 21 22.67 -17.37 -7.65
N LEU A 22 23.89 -17.78 -7.38
CA LEU A 22 24.21 -19.14 -6.91
C LEU A 22 24.08 -19.28 -5.38
N ASN A 23 23.92 -18.19 -4.66
CA ASN A 23 23.72 -18.23 -3.22
C ASN A 23 22.31 -18.78 -2.91
N LYS A 24 22.19 -19.46 -1.77
CA LYS A 24 20.90 -19.91 -1.26
C LYS A 24 20.21 -18.79 -0.50
N TYR A 25 18.92 -18.62 -0.79
CA TYR A 25 18.08 -17.64 -0.13
C TYR A 25 16.82 -18.31 0.43
N PHE A 26 16.26 -17.74 1.50
CA PHE A 26 15.13 -18.29 2.22
C PHE A 26 14.05 -17.23 2.47
N CYS A 27 12.80 -17.66 2.39
CA CYS A 27 11.66 -16.79 2.68
C CYS A 27 11.71 -16.29 4.13
N THR A 28 11.43 -15.00 4.33
CA THR A 28 11.38 -14.39 5.67
C THR A 28 10.25 -14.98 6.53
N ALA A 29 9.13 -15.42 5.91
CA ALA A 29 7.97 -15.98 6.60
C ALA A 29 8.12 -17.47 6.93
N CYS A 30 8.25 -18.32 5.92
CA CYS A 30 8.21 -19.79 6.07
C CYS A 30 9.59 -20.45 6.12
N LYS A 31 10.67 -19.71 5.93
CA LYS A 31 12.06 -20.20 5.90
C LYS A 31 12.36 -21.22 4.80
N ARG A 32 11.43 -21.48 3.89
CA ARG A 32 11.69 -22.34 2.72
C ARG A 32 12.56 -21.64 1.69
N GLU A 33 13.28 -22.44 0.90
CA GLU A 33 14.17 -21.93 -0.15
C GLU A 33 13.40 -21.11 -1.19
N VAL A 34 13.97 -19.97 -1.54
CA VAL A 34 13.50 -19.11 -2.63
C VAL A 34 14.59 -18.92 -3.66
N ILE A 35 14.21 -18.69 -4.90
CA ILE A 35 15.09 -18.49 -6.03
C ILE A 35 14.99 -17.06 -6.54
N VAL A 36 16.10 -16.56 -7.06
CA VAL A 36 16.15 -15.26 -7.76
C VAL A 36 15.52 -15.44 -9.14
N LYS A 37 14.45 -14.71 -9.39
CA LYS A 37 13.85 -14.53 -10.71
C LYS A 37 14.34 -13.21 -11.28
N ASN A 38 15.11 -13.27 -12.34
CA ASN A 38 15.68 -12.11 -13.02
C ASN A 38 15.51 -12.28 -14.53
N GLY A 39 14.33 -11.97 -15.04
CA GLY A 39 13.96 -12.06 -16.45
C GLY A 39 13.60 -10.71 -17.04
N ASN A 40 13.43 -10.67 -18.36
CA ASN A 40 13.16 -9.43 -19.09
C ASN A 40 11.68 -9.01 -19.08
N VAL A 41 10.78 -9.85 -18.57
CA VAL A 41 9.32 -9.61 -18.64
C VAL A 41 8.76 -9.07 -17.33
N ARG A 42 9.34 -9.51 -16.19
CA ARG A 42 8.92 -9.07 -14.85
C ARG A 42 10.11 -8.50 -14.12
N ILE A 43 9.83 -7.54 -13.23
CA ILE A 43 10.87 -7.03 -12.33
C ILE A 43 11.48 -8.16 -11.52
N SER A 44 12.77 -8.02 -11.22
CA SER A 44 13.51 -9.03 -10.47
C SER A 44 12.92 -9.22 -9.08
N HIS A 45 12.74 -10.46 -8.67
CA HIS A 45 12.12 -10.80 -7.39
C HIS A 45 12.56 -12.19 -6.89
N PHE A 46 12.36 -12.43 -5.60
CA PHE A 46 12.44 -13.78 -5.05
C PHE A 46 11.10 -14.50 -5.22
N ALA A 47 11.15 -15.75 -5.63
CA ALA A 47 10.00 -16.64 -5.73
C ALA A 47 10.27 -17.95 -4.98
N HIS A 48 9.24 -18.54 -4.37
CA HIS A 48 9.37 -19.86 -3.79
C HIS A 48 9.71 -20.89 -4.88
N LYS A 49 10.59 -21.81 -4.55
CA LYS A 49 10.95 -22.92 -5.43
C LYS A 49 9.79 -23.90 -5.61
N HIS A 50 8.98 -24.06 -4.57
CA HIS A 50 7.78 -24.89 -4.54
C HIS A 50 6.62 -24.11 -3.94
N LYS A 51 5.38 -24.50 -4.28
CA LYS A 51 4.16 -23.85 -3.73
C LYS A 51 4.21 -23.82 -2.19
N CYS A 52 3.83 -22.70 -1.62
CA CYS A 52 3.87 -22.45 -0.19
C CYS A 52 2.62 -21.68 0.24
N ASP A 53 2.10 -22.01 1.42
CA ASP A 53 0.92 -21.36 2.00
C ASP A 53 1.27 -20.11 2.84
N CYS A 54 2.52 -19.68 2.83
CA CYS A 54 2.88 -18.41 3.42
C CYS A 54 2.45 -17.31 2.46
N ASP A 55 1.76 -16.34 2.96
CA ASP A 55 1.13 -15.19 2.32
C ASP A 55 1.35 -15.12 0.79
N ASP A 56 0.27 -15.32 0.02
CA ASP A 56 0.31 -15.32 -1.44
C ASP A 56 0.73 -13.95 -1.98
N TYR A 57 2.03 -13.70 -1.93
CA TYR A 57 2.66 -12.54 -2.58
C TYR A 57 2.79 -12.79 -4.08
N ASP A 58 1.69 -13.27 -4.66
CA ASP A 58 1.76 -13.83 -6.01
C ASP A 58 1.49 -12.79 -7.09
N ASN A 59 1.27 -11.53 -6.76
CA ASN A 59 0.80 -10.63 -7.79
C ASN A 59 1.59 -9.34 -7.90
N ASP A 60 2.10 -9.17 -9.11
CA ASP A 60 2.32 -7.94 -9.86
C ASP A 60 2.86 -6.74 -9.06
N MET A 61 3.88 -7.03 -8.23
CA MET A 61 4.67 -5.95 -7.66
C MET A 61 5.28 -5.17 -8.82
N SER A 62 4.70 -4.01 -9.09
CA SER A 62 5.15 -3.10 -10.13
C SER A 62 6.47 -2.44 -9.73
N GLU A 63 7.16 -1.84 -10.69
CA GLU A 63 8.32 -1.00 -10.42
C GLU A 63 7.98 0.17 -9.50
N TRP A 64 6.79 0.76 -9.66
CA TRP A 64 6.24 1.78 -8.78
C TRP A 64 6.22 1.31 -7.32
N HIS A 65 5.65 0.13 -7.05
CA HIS A 65 5.58 -0.46 -5.71
C HIS A 65 6.99 -0.63 -5.10
N ARG A 66 7.92 -1.19 -5.89
CA ARG A 66 9.30 -1.37 -5.46
C ARG A 66 10.00 -0.06 -5.16
N ASN A 67 9.81 0.97 -5.98
CA ASN A 67 10.39 2.28 -5.78
C ASN A 67 9.90 2.91 -4.48
N TRP A 68 8.63 2.72 -4.14
CA TRP A 68 8.09 3.12 -2.85
C TRP A 68 8.74 2.37 -1.69
N GLN A 69 8.83 1.06 -1.74
CA GLN A 69 9.49 0.28 -0.70
C GLN A 69 10.96 0.69 -0.52
N LYS A 70 11.68 1.01 -1.58
CA LYS A 70 13.10 1.44 -1.52
C LYS A 70 13.34 2.71 -0.72
N LYS A 71 12.34 3.56 -0.54
CA LYS A 71 12.44 4.76 0.32
C LYS A 71 12.62 4.42 1.81
N PHE A 72 12.39 3.18 2.20
CA PHE A 72 12.51 2.71 3.59
C PHE A 72 13.75 1.82 3.78
N PRO A 73 14.31 1.75 5.00
CA PRO A 73 15.36 0.78 5.32
C PRO A 73 14.88 -0.65 5.08
N ILE A 74 15.75 -1.53 4.61
CA ILE A 74 15.40 -2.93 4.27
C ILE A 74 14.71 -3.66 5.43
N LYS A 75 15.12 -3.41 6.67
CA LYS A 75 14.52 -4.01 7.86
C LYS A 75 13.06 -3.65 8.10
N ASN A 76 12.58 -2.59 7.47
CA ASN A 76 11.20 -2.12 7.56
C ASN A 76 10.34 -2.60 6.39
N ARG A 77 10.94 -3.21 5.35
CA ARG A 77 10.24 -3.66 4.14
C ARG A 77 9.83 -5.11 4.27
N GLU A 78 8.68 -5.46 3.68
CA GLU A 78 8.16 -6.82 3.60
C GLU A 78 8.17 -7.54 4.96
N VAL A 79 7.75 -6.81 6.01
CA VAL A 79 7.77 -7.31 7.38
C VAL A 79 6.66 -8.32 7.57
N VAL A 80 7.04 -9.52 7.99
CA VAL A 80 6.09 -10.61 8.29
C VAL A 80 5.50 -10.40 9.68
N LEU A 81 4.18 -10.29 9.74
CA LEU A 81 3.40 -10.21 10.96
C LEU A 81 2.59 -11.49 11.15
N LYS A 82 2.43 -11.92 12.39
CA LYS A 82 1.67 -13.13 12.75
C LYS A 82 0.71 -12.83 13.89
N VAL A 83 -0.47 -13.37 13.81
CA VAL A 83 -1.42 -13.45 14.95
C VAL A 83 -1.13 -14.72 15.72
N ASP A 84 -1.27 -14.71 17.03
CA ASP A 84 -1.11 -15.91 17.84
C ASP A 84 -2.27 -16.89 17.53
N GLU A 85 -1.93 -18.14 17.22
CA GLU A 85 -2.92 -19.19 16.90
C GLU A 85 -3.85 -19.52 18.07
N ASN A 86 -3.47 -19.17 19.30
CA ASN A 86 -4.27 -19.35 20.52
C ASN A 86 -5.14 -18.12 20.85
N ASP A 87 -5.08 -17.07 20.06
CA ASP A 87 -5.93 -15.90 20.26
C ASP A 87 -7.38 -16.26 19.83
N SER A 88 -8.30 -16.23 20.79
CA SER A 88 -9.73 -16.60 20.61
C SER A 88 -10.46 -15.77 19.54
N VAL A 89 -9.77 -14.90 18.84
CA VAL A 89 -10.29 -13.95 17.86
C VAL A 89 -9.91 -14.31 16.42
N ILE A 90 -9.36 -15.52 16.21
CA ILE A 90 -9.07 -16.07 14.86
C ILE A 90 -10.36 -16.26 14.02
N GLU A 91 -11.52 -16.31 14.66
CA GLU A 91 -12.81 -16.60 13.98
C GLU A 91 -13.13 -15.67 12.80
N ASN A 92 -12.49 -14.48 12.73
CA ASN A 92 -12.73 -13.50 11.66
C ASN A 92 -11.47 -13.15 10.84
N CYS A 93 -10.33 -13.83 11.04
CA CYS A 93 -9.13 -13.65 10.22
C CYS A 93 -8.99 -14.79 9.23
N ASN A 94 -9.07 -14.49 7.94
CA ASN A 94 -8.83 -15.48 6.89
C ASN A 94 -7.36 -15.95 6.83
N LYS A 95 -6.44 -15.18 7.41
CA LYS A 95 -4.99 -15.50 7.44
C LYS A 95 -4.39 -15.20 8.81
N ILE A 96 -3.55 -16.10 9.29
CA ILE A 96 -2.76 -15.95 10.53
C ILE A 96 -1.41 -15.29 10.31
N VAL A 97 -0.98 -15.15 9.06
CA VAL A 97 0.30 -14.56 8.66
C VAL A 97 0.05 -13.62 7.50
N ARG A 98 0.53 -12.38 7.63
CA ARG A 98 0.55 -11.42 6.54
C ARG A 98 1.90 -10.72 6.44
N ARG A 99 2.21 -10.27 5.25
CA ARG A 99 3.42 -9.52 4.96
C ARG A 99 3.03 -8.07 4.66
N ALA A 100 3.40 -7.17 5.56
CA ALA A 100 3.25 -5.74 5.36
C ALA A 100 4.28 -5.23 4.36
N ASP A 101 3.91 -4.39 3.42
CA ASP A 101 4.86 -3.79 2.48
C ASP A 101 5.93 -3.00 3.22
N VAL A 102 5.51 -2.21 4.20
CA VAL A 102 6.40 -1.50 5.13
C VAL A 102 5.79 -1.49 6.52
N LEU A 103 6.64 -1.70 7.53
CA LEU A 103 6.29 -1.48 8.94
C LEU A 103 7.26 -0.48 9.55
N CYS A 104 6.76 0.67 9.99
CA CYS A 104 7.57 1.67 10.68
C CYS A 104 6.75 2.49 11.69
N TYR A 105 7.35 2.82 12.82
CA TYR A 105 6.77 3.65 13.89
C TYR A 105 5.37 3.22 14.36
N GLY A 106 5.01 1.94 14.22
CA GLY A 106 3.70 1.40 14.59
C GLY A 106 2.66 1.46 13.47
N TYR A 107 3.01 1.97 12.30
CA TYR A 107 2.18 1.99 11.10
C TYR A 107 2.59 0.89 10.14
N VAL A 108 1.60 0.21 9.57
CA VAL A 108 1.73 -0.56 8.35
C VAL A 108 1.44 0.38 7.18
N ILE A 109 2.30 0.37 6.17
CA ILE A 109 2.08 1.12 4.93
C ILE A 109 1.98 0.10 3.80
N GLU A 110 0.86 0.10 3.10
CA GLU A 110 0.55 -0.75 1.95
C GLU A 110 0.54 0.09 0.67
N PHE A 111 1.16 -0.41 -0.38
CA PHE A 111 1.23 0.24 -1.69
C PHE A 111 0.36 -0.51 -2.70
N GLN A 112 -0.68 0.14 -3.20
CA GLN A 112 -1.67 -0.49 -4.05
C GLN A 112 -1.70 0.14 -5.45
N ASN A 113 -1.25 -0.63 -6.44
CA ASN A 113 -1.26 -0.21 -7.85
C ASN A 113 -2.41 -0.84 -8.66
N SER A 114 -2.71 -2.12 -8.42
CA SER A 114 -3.79 -2.86 -9.06
C SER A 114 -5.11 -2.74 -8.31
N PRO A 115 -6.24 -3.11 -8.90
CA PRO A 115 -7.50 -3.25 -8.16
C PRO A 115 -7.36 -4.21 -6.98
N ILE A 116 -8.05 -3.90 -5.88
CA ILE A 116 -8.16 -4.75 -4.69
C ILE A 116 -9.64 -4.96 -4.38
N SER A 117 -10.03 -6.16 -3.99
CA SER A 117 -11.40 -6.40 -3.54
C SER A 117 -11.64 -5.76 -2.17
N SER A 118 -12.91 -5.38 -1.88
CA SER A 118 -13.28 -4.90 -0.54
C SER A 118 -12.98 -5.94 0.53
N GLU A 119 -13.23 -7.21 0.26
CA GLU A 119 -12.95 -8.31 1.17
C GLU A 119 -11.46 -8.39 1.54
N GLU A 120 -10.54 -8.36 0.57
CA GLU A 120 -9.10 -8.38 0.85
C GLU A 120 -8.63 -7.10 1.55
N PHE A 121 -9.20 -5.94 1.17
CA PHE A 121 -8.90 -4.66 1.83
C PHE A 121 -9.31 -4.70 3.32
N ASP A 122 -10.54 -5.13 3.61
CA ASP A 122 -11.08 -5.20 4.97
C ASP A 122 -10.34 -6.26 5.81
N ASP A 123 -10.03 -7.43 5.22
CA ASP A 123 -9.31 -8.51 5.89
C ASP A 123 -7.87 -8.08 6.27
N ARG A 124 -7.18 -7.31 5.42
CA ARG A 124 -5.87 -6.73 5.74
C ARG A 124 -5.96 -5.70 6.87
N ASN A 125 -6.91 -4.78 6.79
CA ASN A 125 -7.10 -3.77 7.82
C ASN A 125 -7.42 -4.42 9.17
N TYR A 126 -8.34 -5.37 9.18
CA TYR A 126 -8.69 -6.11 10.38
C TYR A 126 -7.47 -6.82 10.99
N PHE A 127 -6.69 -7.53 10.17
CA PHE A 127 -5.49 -8.24 10.63
C PHE A 127 -4.47 -7.29 11.29
N TYR A 128 -4.17 -6.16 10.66
CA TYR A 128 -3.18 -5.23 11.19
C TYR A 128 -3.67 -4.47 12.42
N ASN A 129 -4.93 -4.05 12.43
CA ASN A 129 -5.54 -3.36 13.55
C ASN A 129 -5.57 -4.24 14.81
N ARG A 130 -5.79 -5.54 14.66
CA ARG A 130 -5.69 -6.51 15.75
C ARG A 130 -4.30 -6.58 16.39
N LEU A 131 -3.28 -6.35 15.62
CA LEU A 131 -1.90 -6.27 16.10
C LEU A 131 -1.55 -4.87 16.65
N GLY A 132 -2.55 -4.01 16.84
CA GLY A 132 -2.38 -2.64 17.32
C GLY A 132 -1.61 -1.75 16.34
N LYS A 133 -1.73 -2.02 15.03
CA LYS A 133 -1.11 -1.22 13.98
C LYS A 133 -2.15 -0.35 13.29
N LYS A 134 -1.81 0.90 13.06
CA LYS A 134 -2.55 1.76 12.12
C LYS A 134 -2.12 1.43 10.69
N VAL A 135 -3.04 1.52 9.75
CA VAL A 135 -2.78 1.17 8.34
C VAL A 135 -2.84 2.41 7.48
N VAL A 136 -1.82 2.61 6.67
CA VAL A 136 -1.76 3.66 5.65
C VAL A 136 -1.74 2.97 4.28
N TRP A 137 -2.76 3.20 3.48
CA TRP A 137 -2.81 2.77 2.10
C TRP A 137 -2.38 3.90 1.18
N ILE A 138 -1.42 3.64 0.31
CA ILE A 138 -1.04 4.54 -0.78
C ILE A 138 -1.47 3.90 -2.08
N PHE A 139 -2.47 4.48 -2.73
CA PHE A 139 -2.98 4.03 -4.03
C PHE A 139 -2.32 4.83 -5.16
N ASN A 140 -1.80 4.12 -6.15
CA ASN A 140 -1.39 4.74 -7.41
C ASN A 140 -2.63 5.12 -8.22
N MET A 141 -2.88 6.40 -8.36
CA MET A 141 -4.01 6.96 -9.10
C MET A 141 -3.56 7.78 -10.32
N VAL A 142 -2.26 7.72 -10.65
CA VAL A 142 -1.68 8.51 -11.75
C VAL A 142 -2.39 8.26 -13.08
N ASN A 143 -2.53 7.00 -13.45
CA ASN A 143 -3.21 6.65 -14.71
C ASN A 143 -4.68 7.07 -14.75
N GLU A 144 -5.39 6.97 -13.63
CA GLU A 144 -6.78 7.38 -13.52
C GLU A 144 -6.94 8.89 -13.64
N TYR A 145 -5.98 9.63 -13.07
CA TYR A 145 -5.97 11.09 -13.12
C TYR A 145 -5.54 11.60 -14.50
N ASP A 146 -4.45 11.11 -15.05
CA ASP A 146 -3.90 11.54 -16.35
C ASP A 146 -4.85 11.21 -17.52
N ASN A 147 -5.67 10.16 -17.39
CA ASN A 147 -6.68 9.80 -18.39
C ASN A 147 -8.06 10.42 -18.10
N GLU A 148 -8.13 11.45 -17.29
CA GLU A 148 -9.37 12.19 -16.96
C GLU A 148 -10.51 11.29 -16.42
N LYS A 149 -10.17 10.15 -15.83
CA LYS A 149 -11.14 9.32 -15.12
C LYS A 149 -11.46 9.88 -13.75
N ILE A 150 -10.50 10.56 -13.14
CA ILE A 150 -10.66 11.33 -11.91
C ILE A 150 -10.66 12.80 -12.30
N ILE A 151 -11.73 13.49 -11.97
CA ILE A 151 -11.95 14.88 -12.34
C ILE A 151 -12.14 15.70 -11.07
N HIS A 152 -11.31 16.72 -10.90
CA HIS A 152 -11.50 17.71 -9.85
C HIS A 152 -12.75 18.53 -10.13
N ILE A 153 -13.66 18.63 -9.17
CA ILE A 153 -14.94 19.32 -9.33
C ILE A 153 -14.88 20.70 -8.70
N GLN A 154 -14.42 20.75 -7.46
CA GLN A 154 -14.34 21.98 -6.68
C GLN A 154 -13.41 21.82 -5.49
N GLU A 155 -12.92 22.94 -4.95
CA GLU A 155 -12.24 22.96 -3.67
C GLU A 155 -13.21 22.52 -2.56
N TRP A 156 -12.71 21.68 -1.67
CA TRP A 156 -13.42 21.22 -0.49
C TRP A 156 -12.85 21.89 0.75
N TRP A 157 -13.67 22.61 1.47
CA TRP A 157 -13.29 23.31 2.69
C TRP A 157 -13.93 22.58 3.88
N ASN A 158 -13.11 21.98 4.72
CA ASN A 158 -13.53 21.59 6.06
C ASN A 158 -12.91 22.54 7.10
N ASN A 159 -13.33 22.44 8.35
CA ASN A 159 -12.89 23.36 9.40
C ASN A 159 -11.39 23.27 9.74
N PHE A 160 -10.65 22.31 9.20
CA PHE A 160 -9.28 21.98 9.59
C PHE A 160 -8.30 21.90 8.42
N ASP A 161 -8.75 21.43 7.26
CA ASP A 161 -7.89 21.19 6.10
C ASP A 161 -8.61 21.59 4.81
N ASN A 162 -7.86 22.20 3.90
CA ASN A 162 -8.30 22.40 2.53
C ASN A 162 -8.07 21.12 1.74
N GLY A 163 -8.92 20.85 0.77
CA GLY A 163 -8.80 19.69 -0.10
C GLY A 163 -9.66 19.83 -1.33
N GLY A 164 -9.73 18.81 -2.14
CA GLY A 164 -10.53 18.75 -3.35
C GLY A 164 -11.75 17.84 -3.21
N LYS A 165 -12.80 18.15 -3.97
CA LYS A 165 -13.88 17.23 -4.28
C LYS A 165 -13.68 16.69 -5.68
N TYR A 166 -13.72 15.38 -5.80
CA TYR A 166 -13.43 14.67 -7.04
C TYR A 166 -14.59 13.78 -7.46
N LYS A 167 -14.69 13.60 -8.76
CA LYS A 167 -15.58 12.66 -9.43
C LYS A 167 -14.73 11.59 -10.11
N TRP A 168 -14.99 10.32 -9.84
CA TRP A 168 -14.25 9.20 -10.39
C TRP A 168 -15.14 8.31 -11.26
N LYS A 169 -14.85 8.29 -12.56
CA LYS A 169 -15.57 7.51 -13.57
C LYS A 169 -15.02 6.07 -13.60
N TYR A 170 -15.92 5.10 -13.55
CA TYR A 170 -15.58 3.67 -13.58
C TYR A 170 -14.50 3.30 -12.55
N ALA A 171 -14.75 3.65 -11.32
CA ALA A 171 -13.80 3.41 -10.23
C ALA A 171 -13.30 1.96 -10.22
N SER A 172 -12.00 1.78 -10.50
CA SER A 172 -11.35 0.47 -10.65
C SER A 172 -10.80 -0.10 -9.35
N LYS A 173 -10.62 0.76 -8.32
CA LYS A 173 -10.12 0.37 -7.01
C LYS A 173 -11.26 0.40 -6.01
N THR A 174 -11.34 -0.63 -5.17
CA THR A 174 -12.44 -0.79 -4.24
C THR A 174 -12.02 -0.33 -2.85
N PHE A 175 -12.62 0.73 -2.38
CA PHE A 175 -12.60 1.21 -0.99
C PHE A 175 -13.98 1.78 -0.68
N ILE A 176 -14.96 0.92 -0.89
CA ILE A 176 -16.38 1.23 -0.78
C ILE A 176 -16.69 1.52 0.69
N ASN A 177 -17.45 2.59 0.95
CA ASN A 177 -17.88 3.01 2.29
C ASN A 177 -16.75 3.43 3.24
N TYR A 178 -15.60 3.88 2.69
CA TYR A 178 -14.59 4.48 3.54
C TYR A 178 -15.13 5.75 4.19
N ASP A 179 -15.10 5.76 5.50
CA ASP A 179 -15.37 6.93 6.33
C ASP A 179 -14.10 7.30 7.10
N SER A 180 -13.74 8.58 7.07
CA SER A 180 -12.58 9.10 7.80
C SER A 180 -12.66 8.92 9.33
N TYR A 181 -13.79 8.46 9.84
CA TYR A 181 -13.95 8.11 11.26
C TYR A 181 -13.21 6.84 11.66
N ASP A 182 -12.81 5.99 10.72
CA ASP A 182 -11.88 4.91 11.05
C ASP A 182 -10.46 5.50 11.20
N LYS A 183 -10.13 5.86 12.44
CA LYS A 183 -8.85 6.46 12.80
C LYS A 183 -7.66 5.54 12.63
N ASP A 184 -7.89 4.25 12.41
CA ASP A 184 -6.85 3.24 12.31
C ASP A 184 -6.50 2.90 10.85
N VAL A 185 -7.30 3.39 9.89
CA VAL A 185 -7.08 3.23 8.45
C VAL A 185 -7.03 4.60 7.77
N ILE A 186 -5.97 4.84 7.01
CA ILE A 186 -5.72 6.09 6.31
C ILE A 186 -5.53 5.78 4.83
N LEU A 187 -6.30 6.46 3.97
CA LEU A 187 -6.18 6.34 2.52
C LEU A 187 -5.47 7.56 1.95
N ILE A 188 -4.47 7.32 1.13
CA ILE A 188 -3.72 8.34 0.40
C ILE A 188 -3.75 7.99 -1.09
N PHE A 189 -4.12 8.97 -1.92
CA PHE A 189 -4.06 8.87 -3.36
C PHE A 189 -2.84 9.62 -3.88
N GLN A 190 -2.04 8.94 -4.68
CA GLN A 190 -0.99 9.56 -5.46
C GLN A 190 -1.53 9.88 -6.85
N PHE A 191 -1.65 11.16 -7.18
CA PHE A 191 -2.22 11.62 -8.45
C PHE A 191 -1.18 11.91 -9.53
N SER A 192 0.06 12.21 -9.17
CA SER A 192 1.09 12.52 -10.14
C SER A 192 2.45 12.04 -9.65
N ASP A 193 3.32 11.68 -10.58
CA ASP A 193 4.74 11.48 -10.33
C ASP A 193 5.54 12.78 -10.50
N VAL A 194 4.87 13.85 -10.96
CA VAL A 194 5.49 15.15 -11.23
C VAL A 194 4.79 16.21 -10.38
N SER A 195 5.46 16.75 -9.39
CA SER A 195 5.01 17.98 -8.74
C SER A 195 5.60 19.19 -9.48
N ASN A 196 4.98 20.34 -9.30
CA ASN A 196 5.44 21.60 -9.86
C ASN A 196 6.69 22.17 -9.16
N GLU A 197 7.10 21.59 -8.05
CA GLU A 197 8.25 21.99 -7.26
C GLU A 197 9.38 20.97 -7.40
N GLU A 198 10.64 21.42 -7.51
CA GLU A 198 11.79 20.54 -7.81
C GLU A 198 12.00 19.45 -6.75
N GLU A 199 11.70 19.72 -5.48
CA GLU A 199 11.86 18.75 -4.39
C GLU A 199 10.80 17.63 -4.42
N ASP A 200 9.65 17.87 -5.05
CA ASP A 200 8.53 16.91 -5.08
C ASP A 200 8.54 16.04 -6.35
N ARG A 201 9.36 16.35 -7.36
CA ARG A 201 9.37 15.64 -8.66
C ARG A 201 9.62 14.13 -8.53
N GLU A 202 10.37 13.70 -7.51
CA GLU A 202 10.63 12.27 -7.27
C GLU A 202 9.58 11.60 -6.38
N GLN A 203 8.65 12.34 -5.78
CA GLN A 203 7.78 11.84 -4.71
C GLN A 203 6.30 11.79 -5.10
N GLY A 204 5.91 12.55 -6.14
CA GLY A 204 4.52 12.66 -6.54
C GLY A 204 3.66 13.48 -5.57
N TYR A 205 2.47 13.83 -6.02
CA TYR A 205 1.51 14.61 -5.28
C TYR A 205 0.51 13.68 -4.56
N PHE A 206 0.35 13.89 -3.25
CA PHE A 206 -0.52 13.11 -2.38
C PHE A 206 -1.76 13.88 -1.99
N GLU A 207 -2.88 13.16 -1.91
CA GLU A 207 -4.08 13.64 -1.24
C GLU A 207 -4.63 12.55 -0.31
N ARG A 208 -4.91 12.93 0.94
CA ARG A 208 -5.58 12.05 1.88
C ARG A 208 -7.08 12.04 1.60
N VAL A 209 -7.64 10.86 1.36
CA VAL A 209 -9.09 10.70 1.26
C VAL A 209 -9.70 10.85 2.65
N VAL A 210 -10.56 11.83 2.83
CA VAL A 210 -11.27 12.08 4.09
C VAL A 210 -12.69 11.58 4.05
N TRP A 211 -13.27 11.47 2.86
CA TRP A 211 -14.61 10.97 2.69
C TRP A 211 -14.82 10.42 1.28
N ALA A 212 -15.36 9.21 1.18
CA ALA A 212 -15.73 8.60 -0.09
C ALA A 212 -17.22 8.26 -0.09
N ILE A 213 -17.94 8.73 -1.10
CA ILE A 213 -19.38 8.49 -1.26
C ILE A 213 -19.58 7.48 -2.38
N ASN A 214 -20.36 6.44 -2.11
CA ASN A 214 -20.64 5.39 -3.08
C ASN A 214 -21.63 5.76 -4.19
N SER A 215 -22.49 6.71 -3.96
CA SER A 215 -23.37 7.29 -4.98
C SER A 215 -24.03 8.53 -4.41
N TYR A 216 -23.88 9.66 -5.06
CA TYR A 216 -24.84 10.75 -4.91
C TYR A 216 -25.88 10.56 -6.03
N ASN A 217 -27.14 10.33 -5.64
CA ASN A 217 -28.25 10.03 -6.54
C ASN A 217 -28.73 11.22 -7.40
N ASP A 218 -27.99 12.32 -7.46
CA ASP A 218 -28.38 13.50 -8.22
C ASP A 218 -27.95 13.48 -9.68
N ASP A 219 -27.03 12.58 -10.06
CA ASP A 219 -26.71 12.32 -11.46
C ASP A 219 -27.29 10.96 -11.87
N GLU A 220 -28.08 10.90 -12.91
CA GLU A 220 -28.61 9.66 -13.53
C GLU A 220 -27.50 8.71 -14.03
N ASP A 221 -26.23 9.12 -13.95
CA ASP A 221 -25.07 8.35 -14.38
C ASP A 221 -24.48 7.54 -13.22
N THR A 222 -24.91 6.29 -13.10
CA THR A 222 -24.46 5.32 -12.10
C THR A 222 -22.99 4.95 -12.17
N ASN A 223 -22.23 5.49 -13.14
CA ASN A 223 -20.84 5.15 -13.39
C ASN A 223 -19.84 5.99 -12.59
N PHE A 224 -20.30 6.92 -11.78
CA PHE A 224 -19.43 7.80 -11.02
C PHE A 224 -19.45 7.51 -9.53
N LYS A 225 -18.26 7.62 -8.91
CA LYS A 225 -18.09 7.72 -7.47
C LYS A 225 -17.51 9.08 -7.12
N TYR A 226 -17.84 9.58 -5.94
CA TYR A 226 -17.35 10.86 -5.44
C TYR A 226 -16.49 10.63 -4.20
N PHE A 227 -15.45 11.44 -4.05
CA PHE A 227 -14.66 11.46 -2.83
C PHE A 227 -14.16 12.88 -2.54
N CYS A 228 -13.89 13.14 -1.27
CA CYS A 228 -13.29 14.37 -0.80
C CYS A 228 -11.93 14.06 -0.19
N THR A 229 -11.01 14.98 -0.35
CA THR A 229 -9.64 14.85 0.12
C THR A 229 -9.24 15.98 1.05
N SER A 230 -8.10 15.81 1.70
CA SER A 230 -7.34 16.84 2.40
C SER A 230 -5.96 16.93 1.74
N TYR A 231 -5.45 18.14 1.58
CA TYR A 231 -4.11 18.37 1.04
C TYR A 231 -2.97 17.93 1.97
N TYR A 232 -3.26 17.39 3.13
CA TYR A 232 -2.24 17.08 4.11
C TYR A 232 -2.27 15.61 4.54
N PRO A 233 -1.21 14.83 4.36
CA PRO A 233 0.14 15.17 3.84
C PRO A 233 0.18 15.33 2.31
N ARG A 234 0.99 16.26 1.79
CA ARG A 234 1.11 16.55 0.35
C ARG A 234 2.14 15.67 -0.35
N ASN A 235 3.11 15.17 0.39
CA ASN A 235 4.23 14.40 -0.13
C ASN A 235 4.75 13.38 0.89
N PHE A 236 5.72 12.59 0.47
CA PHE A 236 6.31 11.55 1.30
C PHE A 236 6.99 12.10 2.57
N THR A 237 7.66 13.24 2.50
CA THR A 237 8.36 13.82 3.64
C THR A 237 7.38 14.22 4.73
N GLU A 238 6.31 14.91 4.38
CA GLU A 238 5.24 15.27 5.31
C GLU A 238 4.54 14.05 5.90
N LEU A 239 4.27 13.02 5.06
CA LEU A 239 3.72 11.75 5.52
C LEU A 239 4.62 11.11 6.58
N MET A 240 5.92 11.03 6.31
CA MET A 240 6.86 10.42 7.25
C MET A 240 7.02 11.21 8.53
N ASP A 241 6.96 12.53 8.47
CA ASP A 241 7.02 13.36 9.67
C ASP A 241 5.78 13.19 10.55
N LYS A 242 4.58 13.10 9.96
CA LYS A 242 3.35 12.78 10.70
C LYS A 242 3.40 11.37 11.31
N ILE A 243 3.86 10.37 10.55
CA ILE A 243 4.04 9.00 11.05
C ILE A 243 4.99 8.97 12.25
N LYS A 244 6.14 9.64 12.18
CA LYS A 244 7.11 9.72 13.27
C LYS A 244 6.53 10.37 14.52
N ARG A 245 5.72 11.41 14.36
CA ARG A 245 5.06 12.13 15.44
C ARG A 245 3.77 11.43 15.93
N ARG A 246 3.31 10.40 15.23
CA ARG A 246 2.03 9.71 15.47
C ARG A 246 0.82 10.64 15.37
N GLU A 247 0.85 11.54 14.40
CA GLU A 247 -0.14 12.58 14.15
C GLU A 247 -1.04 12.30 12.93
N LEU A 248 -0.99 11.08 12.39
CA LEU A 248 -1.90 10.61 11.34
C LEU A 248 -3.18 10.06 11.93
#